data_1b3c532fe961d3dd3363c2e7f5679b16
#
_entry.id   1b3c532fe961d3dd3363c2e7f5679b16
#
_cell.length_a   1.000
_cell.length_b   1.000
_cell.length_c   1.000
_cell.angle_alpha   90.00
_cell.angle_beta   90.00
_cell.angle_gamma   90.00
#
_symmetry.space_group_name_H-M   'P 1'
#
loop_
_entity.id
_entity.type
_entity.pdbx_description
1 polymer ?
#
loop_
_entity_poly.entity_id
_entity_poly.type
_entity_poly.pdbx_seq_one_letter_code
_entity_poly.pdbx_strand_id
1 'polypeptide(L)'
;LLLASVGCGYNRIQQLDEQANGAQGQIEVQLQRRADLIPNLVNTVKGYAQHESDVFTQVAQARAGVLGAVQTHDPQQMADANAQLTSSLGRLIAVAEAYPQLKADQQFTRLMDELSGTENRIAVARGDYNSAAQEYNTYIRQFPQALTAKVTGAKSRNYFNVTNPGAREAPTVDFSKPATGGAAGGLRVPAAPASTGATTGATPSTKRP
;
A
#
# COMPACT_ATOMS: atom_id res chain seq x y z
N LEU A 1 31.28 -43.70 -5.45
CA LEU A 1 31.49 -42.26 -5.71
C LEU A 1 30.19 -41.50 -6.11
N LEU A 2 29.28 -42.08 -6.87
CA LEU A 2 28.02 -41.49 -7.31
C LEU A 2 27.01 -41.21 -6.17
N LEU A 3 26.95 -42.06 -5.14
CA LEU A 3 26.06 -41.94 -3.98
C LEU A 3 26.46 -40.78 -3.03
N ALA A 4 27.76 -40.43 -2.91
CA ALA A 4 28.22 -39.33 -2.07
C ALA A 4 27.83 -37.95 -2.66
N SER A 5 27.69 -37.81 -3.96
CA SER A 5 27.35 -36.57 -4.61
C SER A 5 25.84 -36.19 -4.43
N VAL A 6 24.98 -37.18 -4.24
CA VAL A 6 23.53 -36.96 -4.02
C VAL A 6 23.23 -36.38 -2.63
N GLY A 7 23.99 -36.80 -1.60
CA GLY A 7 23.81 -36.29 -0.23
C GLY A 7 24.13 -34.82 -0.07
N CYS A 8 25.13 -34.30 -0.79
CA CYS A 8 25.53 -32.91 -0.70
C CYS A 8 24.49 -31.95 -1.33
N GLY A 9 23.87 -32.37 -2.44
CA GLY A 9 22.82 -31.59 -3.11
C GLY A 9 21.52 -31.52 -2.31
N TYR A 10 21.11 -32.60 -1.67
CA TYR A 10 19.90 -32.66 -0.86
C TYR A 10 19.95 -31.71 0.33
N ASN A 11 21.04 -31.76 1.11
CA ASN A 11 21.18 -30.91 2.29
C ASN A 11 21.14 -29.41 1.92
N ARG A 12 21.73 -29.04 0.79
CA ARG A 12 21.69 -27.64 0.33
C ARG A 12 20.29 -27.20 -0.11
N ILE A 13 19.51 -28.11 -0.77
CA ILE A 13 18.09 -27.84 -1.10
C ILE A 13 17.30 -27.56 0.17
N GLN A 14 17.46 -28.40 1.23
CA GLN A 14 16.76 -28.20 2.50
C GLN A 14 17.18 -26.89 3.20
N GLN A 15 18.46 -26.58 3.16
CA GLN A 15 18.99 -25.33 3.74
C GLN A 15 18.39 -24.09 3.05
N LEU A 16 18.34 -24.08 1.72
CA LEU A 16 17.79 -22.96 0.95
C LEU A 16 16.28 -22.85 1.12
N ASP A 17 15.60 -24.00 1.23
CA ASP A 17 14.17 -24.05 1.52
C ASP A 17 13.85 -23.44 2.88
N GLU A 18 14.62 -23.78 3.90
CA GLU A 18 14.46 -23.23 5.24
C GLU A 18 14.80 -21.76 5.33
N GLN A 19 15.79 -21.28 4.57
CA GLN A 19 16.09 -19.86 4.47
C GLN A 19 14.92 -19.08 3.87
N ALA A 20 14.28 -19.63 2.83
CA ALA A 20 13.09 -19.01 2.22
C ALA A 20 11.89 -19.05 3.18
N ASN A 21 11.68 -20.14 3.94
CA ASN A 21 10.65 -20.21 4.98
C ASN A 21 10.87 -19.15 6.07
N GLY A 22 12.10 -19.02 6.56
CA GLY A 22 12.45 -18.02 7.57
C GLY A 22 12.19 -16.59 7.08
N ALA A 23 12.58 -16.27 5.84
CA ALA A 23 12.32 -14.98 5.24
C ALA A 23 10.81 -14.72 5.03
N GLN A 24 10.03 -15.74 4.65
CA GLN A 24 8.58 -15.65 4.57
C GLN A 24 7.96 -15.35 5.93
N GLY A 25 8.38 -16.03 6.98
CA GLY A 25 7.91 -15.79 8.35
C GLY A 25 8.13 -14.33 8.79
N GLN A 26 9.20 -13.67 8.34
CA GLN A 26 9.40 -12.24 8.62
C GLN A 26 8.33 -11.37 7.98
N ILE A 27 7.90 -11.69 6.75
CA ILE A 27 6.78 -10.99 6.10
C ILE A 27 5.50 -11.17 6.91
N GLU A 28 5.19 -12.41 7.30
CA GLU A 28 3.99 -12.75 8.07
C GLU A 28 3.91 -11.97 9.38
N VAL A 29 5.01 -11.90 10.12
CA VAL A 29 5.10 -11.13 11.38
C VAL A 29 4.84 -9.63 11.14
N GLN A 30 5.38 -9.03 10.08
CA GLN A 30 5.16 -7.62 9.79
C GLN A 30 3.73 -7.35 9.30
N LEU A 31 3.15 -8.24 8.50
CA LEU A 31 1.75 -8.15 8.07
C LEU A 31 0.78 -8.26 9.26
N GLN A 32 1.04 -9.20 10.18
CA GLN A 32 0.27 -9.33 11.41
C GLN A 32 0.34 -8.04 12.23
N ARG A 33 1.56 -7.52 12.48
CA ARG A 33 1.76 -6.28 13.22
C ARG A 33 1.01 -5.11 12.58
N ARG A 34 1.07 -5.00 11.26
CA ARG A 34 0.33 -3.97 10.53
C ARG A 34 -1.18 -4.11 10.74
N ALA A 35 -1.71 -5.33 10.63
CA ALA A 35 -3.13 -5.62 10.84
C ALA A 35 -3.58 -5.31 12.29
N ASP A 36 -2.70 -5.46 13.27
CA ASP A 36 -3.01 -5.19 14.69
C ASP A 36 -3.07 -3.69 15.02
N LEU A 37 -2.42 -2.84 14.24
CA LEU A 37 -2.51 -1.38 14.38
C LEU A 37 -3.84 -0.80 13.85
N ILE A 38 -4.49 -1.48 12.91
CA ILE A 38 -5.68 -0.98 12.21
C ILE A 38 -6.87 -0.68 13.15
N PRO A 39 -7.25 -1.53 14.12
CA PRO A 39 -8.37 -1.23 15.01
C PRO A 39 -8.18 0.07 15.79
N ASN A 40 -6.96 0.33 16.26
CA ASN A 40 -6.65 1.56 17.00
C ASN A 40 -6.75 2.78 16.09
N LEU A 41 -6.24 2.70 14.87
CA LEU A 41 -6.36 3.76 13.88
C LEU A 41 -7.83 4.06 13.56
N VAL A 42 -8.62 3.03 13.26
CA VAL A 42 -10.06 3.17 12.96
C VAL A 42 -10.81 3.80 14.13
N ASN A 43 -10.53 3.39 15.37
CA ASN A 43 -11.16 3.96 16.57
C ASN A 43 -10.80 5.43 16.75
N THR A 44 -9.53 5.81 16.52
CA THR A 44 -9.08 7.21 16.58
C THR A 44 -9.81 8.05 15.54
N VAL A 45 -9.89 7.58 14.28
CA VAL A 45 -10.58 8.30 13.20
C VAL A 45 -12.08 8.40 13.45
N LYS A 46 -12.74 7.34 13.95
CA LYS A 46 -14.17 7.34 14.30
C LYS A 46 -14.53 8.42 15.32
N GLY A 47 -13.62 8.79 16.22
CA GLY A 47 -13.85 9.87 17.18
C GLY A 47 -14.12 11.23 16.53
N TYR A 48 -13.65 11.42 15.32
CA TYR A 48 -13.74 12.68 14.55
C TYR A 48 -14.66 12.60 13.33
N ALA A 49 -14.73 11.43 12.67
CA ALA A 49 -15.38 11.22 11.37
C ALA A 49 -16.44 10.11 11.45
N GLN A 50 -17.46 10.25 12.31
CA GLN A 50 -18.45 9.20 12.59
C GLN A 50 -19.32 8.78 11.39
N HIS A 51 -19.44 9.63 10.38
CA HIS A 51 -20.32 9.40 9.22
C HIS A 51 -19.66 8.59 8.09
N GLU A 52 -18.37 8.25 8.22
CA GLU A 52 -17.57 7.58 7.18
C GLU A 52 -17.61 6.04 7.30
N SER A 53 -18.80 5.49 7.56
CA SER A 53 -19.01 4.06 7.84
C SER A 53 -18.47 3.13 6.75
N ASP A 54 -18.57 3.53 5.48
CA ASP A 54 -18.16 2.73 4.33
C ASP A 54 -16.64 2.56 4.28
N VAL A 55 -15.89 3.63 4.60
CA VAL A 55 -14.43 3.58 4.65
C VAL A 55 -13.97 2.66 5.78
N PHE A 56 -14.58 2.74 6.96
CA PHE A 56 -14.25 1.85 8.07
C PHE A 56 -14.53 0.39 7.76
N THR A 57 -15.66 0.10 7.09
CA THR A 57 -16.01 -1.26 6.65
C THR A 57 -14.99 -1.80 5.66
N GLN A 58 -14.58 -1.01 4.67
CA GLN A 58 -13.55 -1.40 3.69
C GLN A 58 -12.20 -1.69 4.36
N VAL A 59 -11.78 -0.86 5.31
CA VAL A 59 -10.54 -1.08 6.06
C VAL A 59 -10.62 -2.35 6.92
N ALA A 60 -11.76 -2.61 7.56
CA ALA A 60 -11.97 -3.83 8.36
C ALA A 60 -11.95 -5.09 7.48
N GLN A 61 -12.57 -5.05 6.30
CA GLN A 61 -12.54 -6.14 5.33
C GLN A 61 -11.12 -6.40 4.79
N ALA A 62 -10.40 -5.33 4.42
CA ALA A 62 -9.03 -5.45 3.95
C ALA A 62 -8.10 -6.02 5.03
N ARG A 63 -8.27 -5.61 6.31
CA ARG A 63 -7.57 -6.20 7.46
C ARG A 63 -7.85 -7.71 7.58
N ALA A 64 -9.12 -8.10 7.51
CA ALA A 64 -9.50 -9.52 7.56
C ALA A 64 -8.87 -10.31 6.41
N GLY A 65 -8.80 -9.72 5.21
CA GLY A 65 -8.11 -10.29 4.05
C GLY A 65 -6.63 -10.54 4.30
N VAL A 66 -5.92 -9.60 4.93
CA VAL A 66 -4.49 -9.78 5.29
C VAL A 66 -4.32 -10.93 6.30
N LEU A 67 -5.16 -10.97 7.35
CA LEU A 67 -5.09 -12.04 8.35
C LEU A 67 -5.39 -13.42 7.74
N GLY A 68 -6.36 -13.50 6.83
CA GLY A 68 -6.65 -14.72 6.08
C GLY A 68 -5.49 -15.14 5.18
N ALA A 69 -4.88 -14.19 4.46
CA ALA A 69 -3.75 -14.47 3.58
C ALA A 69 -2.51 -14.97 4.34
N VAL A 70 -2.22 -14.42 5.54
CA VAL A 70 -1.14 -14.91 6.42
C VAL A 70 -1.36 -16.40 6.78
N GLN A 71 -2.59 -16.82 7.05
CA GLN A 71 -2.90 -18.21 7.40
C GLN A 71 -2.72 -19.19 6.21
N THR A 72 -2.78 -18.71 4.98
CA THR A 72 -2.56 -19.57 3.80
C THR A 72 -1.09 -19.85 3.52
N HIS A 73 -0.17 -19.08 4.13
CA HIS A 73 1.27 -19.12 3.85
C HIS A 73 1.61 -18.96 2.35
N ASP A 74 0.72 -18.35 1.56
CA ASP A 74 0.94 -18.09 0.14
C ASP A 74 1.46 -16.66 -0.06
N PRO A 75 2.72 -16.50 -0.53
CA PRO A 75 3.31 -15.19 -0.74
C PRO A 75 2.52 -14.30 -1.70
N GLN A 76 1.86 -14.90 -2.69
CA GLN A 76 1.06 -14.16 -3.67
C GLN A 76 -0.21 -13.60 -3.04
N GLN A 77 -0.93 -14.41 -2.27
CA GLN A 77 -2.13 -13.97 -1.56
C GLN A 77 -1.80 -12.89 -0.52
N MET A 78 -0.68 -13.03 0.20
CA MET A 78 -0.20 -12.01 1.13
C MET A 78 0.13 -10.69 0.43
N ALA A 79 0.75 -10.73 -0.77
CA ALA A 79 1.06 -9.55 -1.55
C ALA A 79 -0.21 -8.80 -1.99
N ASP A 80 -1.19 -9.52 -2.52
CA ASP A 80 -2.45 -8.97 -3.00
C ASP A 80 -3.29 -8.40 -1.84
N ALA A 81 -3.37 -9.10 -0.72
CA ALA A 81 -4.08 -8.64 0.47
C ALA A 81 -3.42 -7.37 1.08
N ASN A 82 -2.07 -7.32 1.14
CA ASN A 82 -1.37 -6.12 1.59
C ASN A 82 -1.61 -4.91 0.67
N ALA A 83 -1.65 -5.12 -0.64
CA ALA A 83 -1.97 -4.06 -1.60
C ALA A 83 -3.39 -3.52 -1.40
N GLN A 84 -4.38 -4.39 -1.15
CA GLN A 84 -5.76 -3.99 -0.84
C GLN A 84 -5.84 -3.19 0.47
N LEU A 85 -5.11 -3.61 1.50
CA LEU A 85 -5.04 -2.88 2.77
C LEU A 85 -4.41 -1.50 2.57
N THR A 86 -3.32 -1.39 1.82
CA THR A 86 -2.67 -0.11 1.49
C THR A 86 -3.64 0.83 0.77
N SER A 87 -4.41 0.33 -0.20
CA SER A 87 -5.43 1.11 -0.91
C SER A 87 -6.55 1.60 0.03
N SER A 88 -7.04 0.73 0.93
CA SER A 88 -8.08 1.08 1.90
C SER A 88 -7.60 2.13 2.91
N LEU A 89 -6.36 1.99 3.38
CA LEU A 89 -5.73 2.99 4.26
C LEU A 89 -5.54 4.33 3.56
N GLY A 90 -5.21 4.35 2.26
CA GLY A 90 -5.15 5.57 1.47
C GLY A 90 -6.47 6.34 1.48
N ARG A 91 -7.61 5.63 1.39
CA ARG A 91 -8.95 6.25 1.52
C ARG A 91 -9.21 6.79 2.93
N LEU A 92 -8.80 6.06 3.96
CA LEU A 92 -8.92 6.51 5.34
C LEU A 92 -8.08 7.78 5.60
N ILE A 93 -6.90 7.87 5.02
CA ILE A 93 -6.04 9.06 5.10
C ILE A 93 -6.70 10.24 4.39
N ALA A 94 -7.32 10.03 3.22
CA ALA A 94 -8.04 11.08 2.51
C ALA A 94 -9.23 11.62 3.34
N VAL A 95 -9.91 10.77 4.10
CA VAL A 95 -10.92 11.22 5.09
C VAL A 95 -10.26 12.09 6.16
N ALA A 96 -9.12 11.68 6.72
CA ALA A 96 -8.43 12.44 7.75
C ALA A 96 -8.02 13.86 7.29
N GLU A 97 -7.77 14.06 6.00
CA GLU A 97 -7.47 15.38 5.43
C GLU A 97 -8.66 16.36 5.53
N ALA A 98 -9.89 15.85 5.52
CA ALA A 98 -11.09 16.66 5.71
C ALA A 98 -11.35 17.08 7.17
N TYR A 99 -10.63 16.48 8.13
CA TYR A 99 -10.78 16.72 9.56
C TYR A 99 -9.48 17.25 10.20
N PRO A 100 -9.23 18.57 10.21
CA PRO A 100 -7.95 19.14 10.68
C PRO A 100 -7.61 18.80 12.13
N GLN A 101 -8.62 18.63 13.00
CA GLN A 101 -8.43 18.25 14.40
C GLN A 101 -7.87 16.82 14.53
N LEU A 102 -8.32 15.89 13.68
CA LEU A 102 -7.78 14.54 13.61
C LEU A 102 -6.32 14.55 13.15
N LYS A 103 -5.99 15.38 12.17
CA LYS A 103 -4.62 15.51 11.67
C LYS A 103 -3.66 16.05 12.74
N ALA A 104 -4.16 16.86 13.66
CA ALA A 104 -3.41 17.39 14.81
C ALA A 104 -3.36 16.42 16.01
N ASP A 105 -4.11 15.31 15.98
CA ASP A 105 -4.14 14.32 17.04
C ASP A 105 -2.82 13.55 17.11
N GLN A 106 -2.20 13.55 18.30
CA GLN A 106 -0.90 12.89 18.50
C GLN A 106 -0.99 11.36 18.37
N GLN A 107 -2.11 10.76 18.75
CA GLN A 107 -2.30 9.32 18.64
C GLN A 107 -2.45 8.92 17.18
N PHE A 108 -3.21 9.68 16.39
CA PHE A 108 -3.30 9.48 14.95
C PHE A 108 -1.92 9.55 14.28
N THR A 109 -1.15 10.59 14.57
CA THR A 109 0.20 10.78 14.01
C THR A 109 1.11 9.60 14.34
N ARG A 110 1.17 9.17 15.62
CA ARG A 110 1.98 8.01 16.03
C ARG A 110 1.57 6.73 15.32
N LEU A 111 0.26 6.47 15.19
CA LEU A 111 -0.22 5.27 14.47
C LEU A 111 0.14 5.31 12.99
N MET A 112 0.09 6.48 12.35
CA MET A 112 0.52 6.65 10.97
C MET A 112 2.02 6.41 10.80
N ASP A 113 2.85 6.90 11.72
CA ASP A 113 4.30 6.64 11.73
C ASP A 113 4.61 5.16 11.91
N GLU A 114 3.91 4.47 12.84
CA GLU A 114 4.07 3.03 13.02
C GLU A 114 3.63 2.23 11.79
N LEU A 115 2.52 2.61 11.14
CA LEU A 115 2.06 1.97 9.91
C LEU A 115 3.05 2.16 8.77
N SER A 116 3.60 3.37 8.61
CA SER A 116 4.67 3.63 7.64
C SER A 116 5.92 2.82 7.94
N GLY A 117 6.29 2.70 9.22
CA GLY A 117 7.39 1.86 9.67
C GLY A 117 7.17 0.37 9.35
N THR A 118 5.94 -0.14 9.54
CA THR A 118 5.64 -1.54 9.18
C THR A 118 5.69 -1.76 7.67
N GLU A 119 5.20 -0.81 6.85
CA GLU A 119 5.28 -0.91 5.39
C GLU A 119 6.72 -1.00 4.90
N ASN A 120 7.60 -0.16 5.44
CA ASN A 120 9.02 -0.20 5.12
C ASN A 120 9.66 -1.56 5.49
N ARG A 121 9.31 -2.13 6.66
CA ARG A 121 9.80 -3.46 7.06
C ARG A 121 9.24 -4.56 6.17
N ILE A 122 7.97 -4.48 5.75
CA ILE A 122 7.37 -5.41 4.78
C ILE A 122 8.13 -5.32 3.45
N ALA A 123 8.46 -4.12 2.97
CA ALA A 123 9.22 -3.94 1.74
C ALA A 123 10.62 -4.59 1.80
N VAL A 124 11.33 -4.44 2.92
CA VAL A 124 12.63 -5.11 3.15
C VAL A 124 12.45 -6.63 3.20
N ALA A 125 11.55 -7.13 4.06
CA ALA A 125 11.32 -8.57 4.21
C ALA A 125 10.89 -9.24 2.90
N ARG A 126 10.13 -8.52 2.05
CA ARG A 126 9.78 -8.96 0.70
C ARG A 126 11.00 -9.10 -0.21
N GLY A 127 11.93 -8.16 -0.13
CA GLY A 127 13.20 -8.22 -0.86
C GLY A 127 14.02 -9.44 -0.44
N ASP A 128 14.16 -9.66 0.85
CA ASP A 128 14.90 -10.80 1.44
C ASP A 128 14.27 -12.14 1.03
N TYR A 129 12.94 -12.26 1.14
CA TYR A 129 12.21 -13.45 0.69
C TYR A 129 12.40 -13.73 -0.81
N ASN A 130 12.23 -12.71 -1.65
CA ASN A 130 12.37 -12.89 -3.09
C ASN A 130 13.80 -13.31 -3.47
N SER A 131 14.81 -12.79 -2.77
CA SER A 131 16.21 -13.19 -2.96
C SER A 131 16.43 -14.65 -2.54
N ALA A 132 15.92 -15.06 -1.38
CA ALA A 132 16.02 -16.44 -0.91
C ALA A 132 15.25 -17.42 -1.83
N ALA A 133 14.04 -17.05 -2.26
CA ALA A 133 13.26 -17.83 -3.21
C ALA A 133 13.95 -17.96 -4.57
N GLN A 134 14.62 -16.90 -5.03
CA GLN A 134 15.39 -16.94 -6.27
C GLN A 134 16.60 -17.86 -6.16
N GLU A 135 17.35 -17.79 -5.05
CA GLU A 135 18.49 -18.69 -4.83
C GLU A 135 18.04 -20.15 -4.80
N TYR A 136 16.98 -20.45 -4.03
CA TYR A 136 16.38 -21.79 -4.00
C TYR A 136 15.92 -22.26 -5.37
N ASN A 137 15.13 -21.45 -6.07
CA ASN A 137 14.58 -21.79 -7.40
C ASN A 137 15.69 -22.00 -8.44
N THR A 138 16.78 -21.23 -8.37
CA THR A 138 17.94 -21.38 -9.23
C THR A 138 18.68 -22.67 -8.93
N TYR A 139 18.91 -22.97 -7.66
CA TYR A 139 19.65 -24.16 -7.24
C TYR A 139 18.96 -25.46 -7.65
N ILE A 140 17.63 -25.56 -7.46
CA ILE A 140 16.88 -26.77 -7.82
C ILE A 140 16.79 -27.02 -9.33
N ARG A 141 17.15 -26.02 -10.17
CA ARG A 141 17.15 -26.14 -11.64
C ARG A 141 18.53 -26.42 -12.23
N GLN A 142 19.60 -26.29 -11.45
CA GLN A 142 20.95 -26.54 -11.91
C GLN A 142 21.23 -28.06 -11.99
N PHE A 143 22.09 -28.47 -12.93
CA PHE A 143 22.58 -29.84 -12.99
C PHE A 143 23.83 -29.98 -12.09
N PRO A 144 23.97 -31.06 -11.29
CA PRO A 144 23.13 -32.25 -11.18
C PRO A 144 21.95 -32.13 -10.18
N GLN A 145 21.78 -31.02 -9.46
CA GLN A 145 20.80 -30.82 -8.38
C GLN A 145 19.35 -30.97 -8.87
N ALA A 146 19.08 -30.68 -10.13
CA ALA A 146 17.76 -30.85 -10.74
C ALA A 146 17.27 -32.30 -10.68
N LEU A 147 18.18 -33.29 -10.74
CA LEU A 147 17.83 -34.71 -10.57
C LEU A 147 17.43 -34.98 -9.12
N THR A 148 18.20 -34.47 -8.15
CA THR A 148 17.88 -34.59 -6.72
C THR A 148 16.56 -33.93 -6.39
N ALA A 149 16.32 -32.70 -6.90
CA ALA A 149 15.08 -31.96 -6.72
C ALA A 149 13.87 -32.73 -7.25
N LYS A 150 13.99 -33.37 -8.43
CA LYS A 150 12.92 -34.18 -9.02
C LYS A 150 12.60 -35.43 -8.18
N VAL A 151 13.63 -36.11 -7.66
CA VAL A 151 13.45 -37.30 -6.81
C VAL A 151 12.84 -36.94 -5.45
N THR A 152 13.22 -35.81 -4.87
CA THR A 152 12.75 -35.34 -3.54
C THR A 152 11.42 -34.57 -3.63
N GLY A 153 10.91 -34.28 -4.83
CA GLY A 153 9.66 -33.54 -5.03
C GLY A 153 9.78 -32.05 -4.74
N ALA A 154 11.00 -31.48 -4.71
CA ALA A 154 11.22 -30.05 -4.51
C ALA A 154 10.58 -29.23 -5.64
N LYS A 155 9.71 -28.27 -5.24
CA LYS A 155 8.98 -27.40 -6.18
C LYS A 155 9.49 -25.98 -6.10
N SER A 156 9.42 -25.24 -7.21
CA SER A 156 9.72 -23.82 -7.23
C SER A 156 8.79 -23.06 -6.30
N ARG A 157 9.36 -22.09 -5.58
CA ARG A 157 8.61 -21.17 -4.71
C ARG A 157 8.09 -19.98 -5.52
N ASN A 158 6.89 -19.53 -5.18
CA ASN A 158 6.31 -18.32 -5.73
C ASN A 158 7.04 -17.09 -5.15
N TYR A 159 7.14 -16.03 -5.96
CA TYR A 159 7.65 -14.76 -5.48
C TYR A 159 6.54 -13.93 -4.83
N PHE A 160 6.92 -13.08 -3.91
CA PHE A 160 6.04 -12.08 -3.34
C PHE A 160 5.90 -10.91 -4.32
N ASN A 161 4.94 -10.99 -5.22
CA ASN A 161 4.67 -9.97 -6.25
C ASN A 161 3.19 -9.61 -6.23
N VAL A 162 2.89 -8.32 -6.33
CA VAL A 162 1.50 -7.87 -6.52
C VAL A 162 1.08 -8.21 -7.95
N THR A 163 0.05 -9.03 -8.09
CA THR A 163 -0.46 -9.49 -9.41
C THR A 163 -1.37 -8.46 -10.04
N ASN A 164 -1.91 -7.53 -9.24
CA ASN A 164 -2.84 -6.53 -9.74
C ASN A 164 -2.10 -5.48 -10.61
N PRO A 165 -2.38 -5.41 -11.94
CA PRO A 165 -1.73 -4.45 -12.84
C PRO A 165 -1.92 -3.00 -12.41
N GLY A 166 -3.09 -2.65 -11.86
CA GLY A 166 -3.40 -1.30 -11.37
C GLY A 166 -2.57 -0.83 -10.17
N ALA A 167 -1.93 -1.75 -9.43
CA ALA A 167 -1.03 -1.40 -8.33
C ALA A 167 0.40 -1.05 -8.80
N ARG A 168 0.72 -1.30 -10.06
CA ARG A 168 2.01 -0.96 -10.69
C ARG A 168 1.96 0.38 -11.43
N GLU A 169 0.77 0.86 -11.76
CA GLU A 169 0.59 2.16 -12.37
C GLU A 169 0.45 3.20 -11.25
N ALA A 170 1.37 4.17 -11.24
CA ALA A 170 1.16 5.37 -10.42
C ALA A 170 -0.18 5.98 -10.84
N PRO A 171 -1.07 6.35 -9.89
CA PRO A 171 -2.34 6.97 -10.24
C PRO A 171 -2.07 8.21 -11.07
N THR A 172 -2.41 8.16 -12.37
CA THR A 172 -2.40 9.35 -13.22
C THR A 172 -3.54 10.24 -12.76
N VAL A 173 -3.20 11.27 -12.03
CA VAL A 173 -4.16 12.32 -11.68
C VAL A 173 -4.37 13.17 -12.93
N ASP A 174 -5.45 12.92 -13.64
CA ASP A 174 -5.85 13.74 -14.78
C ASP A 174 -6.52 15.03 -14.28
N PHE A 175 -5.75 16.10 -14.21
CA PHE A 175 -6.22 17.44 -13.86
C PHE A 175 -7.00 18.14 -14.99
N SER A 176 -7.15 17.50 -16.15
CA SER A 176 -7.82 18.10 -17.31
C SER A 176 -9.35 17.96 -17.29
N LYS A 177 -9.89 17.09 -16.41
CA LYS A 177 -11.35 16.99 -16.20
C LYS A 177 -11.77 17.92 -15.06
N PRO A 178 -12.55 18.98 -15.34
CA PRO A 178 -13.24 19.68 -14.26
C PRO A 178 -14.12 18.67 -13.53
N ALA A 179 -14.07 18.65 -12.20
CA ALA A 179 -14.93 17.82 -11.37
C ALA A 179 -16.38 18.07 -11.76
N THR A 180 -16.98 17.13 -12.49
CA THR A 180 -18.43 17.08 -12.70
C THR A 180 -19.05 16.67 -11.38
N GLY A 181 -19.13 17.66 -10.47
CA GLY A 181 -19.82 17.53 -9.21
C GLY A 181 -21.29 17.34 -9.50
N GLY A 182 -21.85 16.30 -8.92
CA GLY A 182 -23.26 16.03 -8.88
C GLY A 182 -24.06 17.25 -8.43
N ALA A 183 -25.18 17.44 -9.07
CA ALA A 183 -26.17 18.46 -8.82
C ALA A 183 -26.56 18.56 -7.34
N ALA A 184 -26.35 19.73 -6.76
CA ALA A 184 -27.11 20.16 -5.60
C ALA A 184 -27.16 21.69 -5.54
N GLY A 185 -28.35 22.22 -5.71
CA GLY A 185 -28.86 23.42 -5.04
C GLY A 185 -28.23 24.75 -5.44
N GLY A 186 -28.91 25.45 -6.36
CA GLY A 186 -28.58 26.83 -6.71
C GLY A 186 -28.54 27.76 -5.51
N LEU A 187 -27.42 28.45 -5.36
CA LEU A 187 -27.39 29.77 -4.75
C LEU A 187 -27.12 30.77 -5.86
N ARG A 188 -28.23 31.36 -6.31
CA ARG A 188 -28.27 32.45 -7.27
C ARG A 188 -27.74 33.70 -6.53
N VAL A 189 -26.52 34.08 -6.80
CA VAL A 189 -26.01 35.40 -6.40
C VAL A 189 -26.63 36.43 -7.36
N PRO A 190 -27.34 37.46 -6.85
CA PRO A 190 -27.86 38.50 -7.73
C PRO A 190 -26.72 39.36 -8.27
N ALA A 191 -26.76 39.56 -9.60
CA ALA A 191 -25.86 40.46 -10.31
C ALA A 191 -25.98 41.89 -9.80
N ALA A 192 -24.87 42.52 -9.49
CA ALA A 192 -24.79 43.96 -9.24
C ALA A 192 -25.02 44.72 -10.54
N PRO A 193 -25.73 45.86 -10.49
CA PRO A 193 -26.06 46.64 -11.69
C PRO A 193 -24.82 47.34 -12.25
N ALA A 194 -24.69 47.30 -13.56
CA ALA A 194 -23.74 48.05 -14.35
C ALA A 194 -23.99 49.58 -14.19
N SER A 195 -22.99 50.31 -13.76
CA SER A 195 -23.00 51.79 -13.87
C SER A 195 -22.40 52.18 -15.21
N THR A 196 -23.27 52.68 -16.08
CA THR A 196 -22.99 53.36 -17.33
C THR A 196 -22.40 54.76 -17.10
N GLY A 197 -21.26 55.02 -17.73
CA GLY A 197 -20.98 56.24 -18.48
C GLY A 197 -20.76 57.56 -17.75
N ALA A 198 -19.64 58.18 -18.00
CA ALA A 198 -19.57 59.45 -18.74
C ALA A 198 -18.12 59.91 -18.85
N THR A 199 -17.77 60.17 -20.06
CA THR A 199 -16.67 60.89 -20.66
C THR A 199 -16.57 62.35 -20.17
N THR A 200 -15.35 62.87 -20.05
CA THR A 200 -14.79 64.20 -20.39
C THR A 200 -13.65 64.49 -19.44
N GLY A 201 -12.41 64.64 -19.83
CA GLY A 201 -11.89 65.61 -20.75
C GLY A 201 -11.04 66.61 -19.96
N ALA A 202 -9.76 66.75 -20.37
CA ALA A 202 -8.85 67.86 -20.13
C ALA A 202 -7.67 67.67 -19.19
N THR A 203 -6.52 67.47 -19.79
CA THR A 203 -5.16 67.93 -19.44
C THR A 203 -5.06 69.49 -19.54
N PRO A 204 -3.96 70.16 -19.23
CA PRO A 204 -2.74 69.88 -18.41
C PRO A 204 -2.32 71.07 -17.50
N SER A 205 -1.24 70.96 -16.80
CA SER A 205 -0.18 71.97 -16.68
C SER A 205 0.55 72.04 -15.34
N THR A 206 1.84 71.69 -15.39
CA THR A 206 3.01 72.39 -14.86
C THR A 206 2.98 72.98 -13.43
N LYS A 207 3.92 72.65 -12.57
CA LYS A 207 5.20 73.32 -12.24
C LYS A 207 5.64 73.00 -10.81
N ARG A 208 6.90 72.63 -10.69
CA ARG A 208 7.74 72.72 -9.50
C ARG A 208 7.84 74.20 -8.98
N PRO A 209 8.38 74.43 -7.78
CA PRO A 209 9.65 73.86 -7.26
C PRO A 209 9.49 72.94 -6.06
#